data_440eafb46355de3865640bfcbf77f10a
#
_entry.id   440eafb46355de3865640bfcbf77f10a
#
_cell.length_a   1.000
_cell.length_b   1.000
_cell.length_c   1.000
_cell.angle_alpha   90.00
_cell.angle_beta   90.00
_cell.angle_gamma   90.00
#
_symmetry.space_group_name_H-M   'P 1'
#
loop_
_entity.id
_entity.type
_entity.pdbx_description
1 polymer ?
#
loop_
_entity_poly.entity_id
_entity_poly.type
_entity_poly.pdbx_seq_one_letter_code
_entity_poly.pdbx_strand_id
1 'polypeptide(L)'
;KFKGTPRIADITIGDFWGAERYVEKEYDHNLGTSCILINSQKGLDFYESTRSKFRDKEIRFEDVLVSNKALVNSLSRPDFNREQLYEDLTNLPFGDFAKKYVKLPAERRTSKLKNLARFVLGVNKASGWNIRTICQNIYYNLFCKQVNANVLNGDYILLHKHCVLDIAKTATINVMGHLNLGIKRIKGSKLETRLLVDPGAVLDIKGGSISYGADIEVFPNAHLELGKG
;
A
#
# COMPACT_ATOMS: atom_id res chain seq x y z
N LYS A 1 16.81 1.42 26.51
CA LYS A 1 15.81 0.42 26.85
C LYS A 1 14.58 1.14 27.38
N PHE A 2 13.46 1.07 26.68
CA PHE A 2 12.18 1.52 27.22
C PHE A 2 11.78 0.60 28.37
N LYS A 3 11.59 1.19 29.54
CA LYS A 3 11.28 0.41 30.77
C LYS A 3 9.81 0.56 31.20
N GLY A 4 8.90 0.83 30.27
CA GLY A 4 7.50 1.01 30.61
C GLY A 4 7.21 2.33 31.36
N THR A 5 6.15 2.35 32.15
CA THR A 5 5.80 3.44 33.08
C THR A 5 6.08 2.98 34.53
N PRO A 6 6.57 3.86 35.44
CA PRO A 6 6.90 5.27 35.23
C PRO A 6 8.18 5.48 34.42
N ARG A 7 8.24 6.61 33.70
CA ARG A 7 9.41 7.01 32.93
C ARG A 7 10.40 7.81 33.78
N ILE A 8 11.70 7.66 33.46
CA ILE A 8 12.77 8.37 34.18
C ILE A 8 12.85 9.84 33.74
N ALA A 9 12.53 10.12 32.45
CA ALA A 9 12.58 11.48 31.92
C ALA A 9 11.40 12.31 32.45
N ASP A 10 11.63 13.60 32.73
CA ASP A 10 10.60 14.54 33.16
C ASP A 10 9.52 14.74 32.11
N ILE A 11 9.91 14.76 30.82
CA ILE A 11 9.03 14.84 29.64
C ILE A 11 9.43 13.76 28.64
N THR A 12 8.44 13.14 28.00
CA THR A 12 8.65 12.25 26.85
C THR A 12 7.90 12.80 25.64
N ILE A 13 8.59 12.93 24.52
CA ILE A 13 7.99 13.38 23.25
C ILE A 13 8.11 12.25 22.24
N GLY A 14 7.07 12.05 21.45
CA GLY A 14 7.06 11.07 20.37
C GLY A 14 5.94 11.31 19.38
N ASP A 15 5.93 10.57 18.28
CA ASP A 15 4.86 10.65 17.30
C ASP A 15 3.54 10.14 17.89
N PHE A 16 2.44 10.82 17.59
CA PHE A 16 1.11 10.38 17.99
C PHE A 16 0.45 9.59 16.85
N TRP A 17 0.71 8.30 16.80
CA TRP A 17 0.07 7.40 15.83
C TRP A 17 -1.43 7.30 16.09
N GLY A 18 -2.25 7.58 15.08
CA GLY A 18 -3.71 7.57 15.19
C GLY A 18 -4.29 8.87 15.77
N ALA A 19 -3.54 9.97 15.72
CA ALA A 19 -3.97 11.28 16.18
C ALA A 19 -5.29 11.73 15.53
N GLU A 20 -5.50 11.38 14.25
CA GLU A 20 -6.69 11.72 13.46
C GLU A 20 -8.02 11.27 14.08
N ARG A 21 -7.98 10.36 15.06
CA ARG A 21 -9.17 9.89 15.78
C ARG A 21 -9.58 10.77 16.96
N TYR A 22 -8.64 11.57 17.46
CA TYR A 22 -8.78 12.28 18.73
C TYR A 22 -8.56 13.78 18.62
N VAL A 23 -7.87 14.21 17.56
CA VAL A 23 -7.61 15.62 17.29
C VAL A 23 -8.36 16.06 16.04
N GLU A 24 -8.82 17.28 16.05
CA GLU A 24 -9.51 17.89 14.92
C GLU A 24 -8.51 18.17 13.79
N LYS A 25 -9.00 18.22 12.55
CA LYS A 25 -8.16 18.47 11.36
C LYS A 25 -7.31 19.74 11.46
N GLU A 26 -7.72 20.67 12.29
CA GLU A 26 -6.99 21.92 12.55
C GLU A 26 -5.66 21.70 13.28
N TYR A 27 -5.52 20.57 13.98
CA TYR A 27 -4.29 20.18 14.69
C TYR A 27 -3.41 19.24 13.88
N ASP A 28 -3.98 18.52 12.93
CA ASP A 28 -3.25 17.59 12.06
C ASP A 28 -3.34 18.05 10.60
N HIS A 29 -2.38 18.87 10.18
CA HIS A 29 -2.23 19.36 8.82
C HIS A 29 -1.44 18.39 7.91
N ASN A 30 -1.41 17.11 8.25
CA ASN A 30 -0.56 16.11 7.59
C ASN A 30 0.96 16.39 7.72
N LEU A 31 1.35 17.22 8.68
CA LEU A 31 2.73 17.50 9.05
C LEU A 31 3.19 16.63 10.22
N GLY A 32 2.29 15.81 10.74
CA GLY A 32 2.49 15.00 11.93
C GLY A 32 2.06 15.71 13.22
N THR A 33 1.57 14.91 14.16
CA THR A 33 1.18 15.37 15.49
C THR A 33 2.04 14.68 16.53
N SER A 34 2.66 15.45 17.43
CA SER A 34 3.47 14.91 18.51
C SER A 34 2.64 14.66 19.76
N CYS A 35 2.95 13.58 20.45
CA CYS A 35 2.47 13.28 21.79
C CYS A 35 3.49 13.75 22.82
N ILE A 36 3.07 14.52 23.82
CA ILE A 36 3.87 14.94 24.95
C ILE A 36 3.34 14.25 26.21
N LEU A 37 4.17 13.44 26.85
CA LEU A 37 3.86 12.85 28.15
C LEU A 37 4.66 13.60 29.23
N ILE A 38 3.96 14.13 30.22
CA ILE A 38 4.55 14.80 31.37
C ILE A 38 4.65 13.78 32.50
N ASN A 39 5.87 13.51 32.97
CA ASN A 39 6.13 12.41 33.87
C ASN A 39 6.52 12.86 35.29
N SER A 40 6.79 14.16 35.49
CA SER A 40 7.16 14.70 36.80
C SER A 40 6.64 16.14 36.97
N GLN A 41 6.66 16.65 38.22
CA GLN A 41 6.33 18.04 38.50
C GLN A 41 7.26 19.00 37.77
N LYS A 42 8.56 18.73 37.73
CA LYS A 42 9.54 19.53 36.98
C LYS A 42 9.20 19.58 35.48
N GLY A 43 8.72 18.47 34.92
CA GLY A 43 8.25 18.40 33.54
C GLY A 43 7.01 19.29 33.32
N LEU A 44 6.09 19.30 34.29
CA LEU A 44 4.90 20.12 34.24
C LEU A 44 5.25 21.62 34.30
N ASP A 45 6.10 22.01 35.21
CA ASP A 45 6.54 23.42 35.36
C ASP A 45 7.23 23.91 34.07
N PHE A 46 8.06 23.08 33.46
CA PHE A 46 8.69 23.40 32.18
C PHE A 46 7.66 23.51 31.04
N TYR A 47 6.72 22.58 30.96
CA TYR A 47 5.67 22.60 29.97
C TYR A 47 4.82 23.86 30.07
N GLU A 48 4.34 24.22 31.27
CA GLU A 48 3.54 25.40 31.49
C GLU A 48 4.29 26.69 31.14
N SER A 49 5.58 26.78 31.41
CA SER A 49 6.42 27.93 31.04
C SER A 49 6.57 28.13 29.53
N THR A 50 6.38 27.09 28.74
CA THR A 50 6.57 27.08 27.28
C THR A 50 5.28 26.92 26.49
N ARG A 51 4.17 26.63 27.14
CA ARG A 51 2.87 26.29 26.54
C ARG A 51 2.38 27.31 25.51
N SER A 52 2.64 28.60 25.74
CA SER A 52 2.25 29.65 24.81
C SER A 52 2.94 29.62 23.45
N LYS A 53 3.97 28.79 23.30
CA LYS A 53 4.78 28.68 22.06
C LYS A 53 4.28 27.61 21.09
N PHE A 54 3.32 26.79 21.48
CA PHE A 54 2.77 25.73 20.63
C PHE A 54 1.26 25.56 20.86
N ARG A 55 0.61 24.89 19.93
CA ARG A 55 -0.80 24.53 20.05
C ARG A 55 -0.86 23.13 20.66
N ASP A 56 -1.64 22.96 21.70
CA ASP A 56 -1.79 21.70 22.41
C ASP A 56 -3.28 21.40 22.69
N LYS A 57 -3.55 20.11 22.84
CA LYS A 57 -4.84 19.58 23.29
C LYS A 57 -4.58 18.43 24.26
N GLU A 58 -5.19 18.48 25.41
CA GLU A 58 -5.13 17.41 26.38
C GLU A 58 -5.89 16.18 25.88
N ILE A 59 -5.23 15.01 25.94
CA ILE A 59 -5.77 13.72 25.51
C ILE A 59 -5.56 12.72 26.65
N ARG A 60 -6.53 11.85 26.89
CA ARG A 60 -6.37 10.78 27.89
C ARG A 60 -5.28 9.81 27.46
N PHE A 61 -4.51 9.36 28.43
CA PHE A 61 -3.39 8.43 28.18
C PHE A 61 -3.85 7.12 27.51
N GLU A 62 -5.01 6.60 27.89
CA GLU A 62 -5.60 5.38 27.31
C GLU A 62 -5.86 5.54 25.80
N ASP A 63 -6.30 6.71 25.38
CA ASP A 63 -6.54 7.01 23.97
C ASP A 63 -5.24 7.04 23.15
N VAL A 64 -4.16 7.55 23.76
CA VAL A 64 -2.83 7.52 23.16
C VAL A 64 -2.33 6.08 22.97
N LEU A 65 -2.60 5.19 23.92
CA LEU A 65 -2.14 3.80 23.90
C LEU A 65 -2.77 2.96 22.78
N VAL A 66 -3.94 3.31 22.29
CA VAL A 66 -4.64 2.52 21.24
C VAL A 66 -3.73 2.24 20.04
N SER A 67 -2.99 3.24 19.57
CA SER A 67 -2.08 3.13 18.44
C SER A 67 -0.59 3.17 18.83
N ASN A 68 -0.28 3.49 20.08
CA ASN A 68 1.08 3.67 20.60
C ASN A 68 1.42 2.67 21.70
N LYS A 69 1.09 1.40 21.49
CA LYS A 69 1.29 0.32 22.48
C LYS A 69 2.74 0.19 22.96
N ALA A 70 3.71 0.61 22.15
CA ALA A 70 5.12 0.61 22.51
C ALA A 70 5.48 1.58 23.65
N LEU A 71 4.59 2.49 24.02
CA LEU A 71 4.77 3.36 25.18
C LEU A 71 4.78 2.58 26.51
N VAL A 72 4.07 1.46 26.58
CA VAL A 72 3.94 0.65 27.79
C VAL A 72 4.60 -0.71 27.61
N ASN A 73 4.41 -1.33 26.45
CA ASN A 73 4.90 -2.68 26.16
C ASN A 73 6.15 -2.61 25.28
N SER A 74 7.23 -3.23 25.70
CA SER A 74 8.37 -3.43 24.79
C SER A 74 7.97 -4.40 23.67
N LEU A 75 8.53 -4.18 22.49
CA LEU A 75 8.45 -5.16 21.40
C LEU A 75 9.03 -6.49 21.87
N SER A 76 8.40 -7.59 21.47
CA SER A 76 8.94 -8.93 21.69
C SER A 76 10.33 -9.03 21.08
N ARG A 77 11.24 -9.69 21.81
CA ARG A 77 12.55 -9.98 21.22
C ARG A 77 12.36 -10.97 20.08
N PRO A 78 13.01 -10.75 18.93
CA PRO A 78 13.00 -11.74 17.88
C PRO A 78 13.76 -13.01 18.32
N ASP A 79 13.32 -14.17 17.80
CA ASP A 79 13.86 -15.49 18.13
C ASP A 79 15.19 -15.80 17.41
N PHE A 80 16.05 -14.82 17.20
CA PHE A 80 17.35 -15.02 16.55
C PHE A 80 18.48 -14.39 17.37
N ASN A 81 19.67 -14.99 17.23
CA ASN A 81 20.87 -14.47 17.86
C ASN A 81 21.31 -13.16 17.16
N ARG A 82 21.50 -12.12 17.95
CA ARG A 82 21.89 -10.79 17.46
C ARG A 82 23.29 -10.78 16.82
N GLU A 83 24.22 -11.50 17.40
CA GLU A 83 25.59 -11.58 16.90
C GLU A 83 25.62 -12.25 15.53
N GLN A 84 24.95 -13.39 15.40
CA GLN A 84 24.79 -14.09 14.13
C GLN A 84 24.09 -13.22 13.06
N LEU A 85 23.10 -12.40 13.46
CA LEU A 85 22.43 -11.48 12.53
C LEU A 85 23.40 -10.45 11.96
N TYR A 86 24.26 -9.87 12.78
CA TYR A 86 25.26 -8.88 12.30
C TYR A 86 26.34 -9.53 11.43
N GLU A 87 26.75 -10.73 11.75
CA GLU A 87 27.68 -11.51 10.94
C GLU A 87 27.10 -11.84 9.58
N ASP A 88 25.87 -12.32 9.55
CA ASP A 88 25.14 -12.61 8.30
C ASP A 88 24.86 -11.34 7.48
N LEU A 89 24.55 -10.21 8.11
CA LEU A 89 24.34 -8.94 7.41
C LEU A 89 25.62 -8.47 6.69
N THR A 90 26.78 -8.82 7.22
CA THR A 90 28.08 -8.46 6.64
C THR A 90 28.48 -9.45 5.52
N ASN A 91 28.15 -10.72 5.67
CA ASN A 91 28.69 -11.80 4.84
C ASN A 91 27.72 -12.31 3.77
N LEU A 92 26.42 -12.11 3.92
CA LEU A 92 25.42 -12.61 2.98
C LEU A 92 24.96 -11.53 1.99
N PRO A 93 24.67 -11.90 0.73
CA PRO A 93 23.91 -11.03 -0.16
C PRO A 93 22.58 -10.64 0.47
N PHE A 94 22.16 -9.38 0.31
CA PHE A 94 20.94 -8.85 0.98
C PHE A 94 19.69 -9.72 0.74
N GLY A 95 19.53 -10.30 -0.47
CA GLY A 95 18.39 -11.18 -0.76
C GLY A 95 18.33 -12.44 0.09
N ASP A 96 19.48 -13.03 0.40
CA ASP A 96 19.56 -14.25 1.23
C ASP A 96 19.45 -13.90 2.72
N PHE A 97 20.05 -12.79 3.14
CA PHE A 97 19.84 -12.22 4.46
C PHE A 97 18.35 -11.95 4.72
N ALA A 98 17.67 -11.28 3.79
CA ALA A 98 16.25 -10.98 3.92
C ALA A 98 15.39 -12.24 4.02
N LYS A 99 15.66 -13.29 3.21
CA LYS A 99 14.94 -14.57 3.31
C LYS A 99 15.12 -15.24 4.67
N LYS A 100 16.30 -15.12 5.28
CA LYS A 100 16.62 -15.75 6.58
C LYS A 100 15.95 -15.04 7.76
N TYR A 101 15.94 -13.71 7.76
CA TYR A 101 15.55 -12.89 8.91
C TYR A 101 14.22 -12.16 8.77
N VAL A 102 13.78 -11.88 7.57
CA VAL A 102 12.49 -11.24 7.33
C VAL A 102 11.44 -12.31 7.04
N LYS A 103 10.55 -12.54 8.01
CA LYS A 103 9.34 -13.33 7.76
C LYS A 103 8.43 -12.52 6.81
N LEU A 104 8.67 -12.63 5.52
CA LEU A 104 7.71 -12.12 4.55
C LEU A 104 6.37 -12.78 4.85
N PRO A 105 5.26 -12.02 4.79
CA PRO A 105 3.94 -12.61 4.89
C PRO A 105 3.90 -13.77 3.91
N ALA A 106 3.62 -14.98 4.40
CA ALA A 106 3.49 -16.14 3.54
C ALA A 106 2.56 -15.75 2.39
N GLU A 107 3.04 -15.87 1.15
CA GLU A 107 2.17 -15.65 0.00
C GLU A 107 0.98 -16.56 0.21
N ARG A 108 -0.18 -15.94 0.52
CA ARG A 108 -1.41 -16.71 0.72
C ARG A 108 -1.71 -17.35 -0.62
N ARG A 109 -1.35 -18.62 -0.79
CA ARG A 109 -1.80 -19.45 -1.91
C ARG A 109 -3.32 -19.48 -1.83
N THR A 110 -3.95 -18.50 -2.45
CA THR A 110 -5.40 -18.48 -2.58
C THR A 110 -5.77 -19.63 -3.49
N SER A 111 -6.80 -20.40 -3.10
CA SER A 111 -7.26 -21.50 -3.95
C SER A 111 -7.66 -20.94 -5.32
N LYS A 112 -7.40 -21.68 -6.40
CA LYS A 112 -7.77 -21.32 -7.78
C LYS A 112 -9.24 -20.87 -7.89
N LEU A 113 -10.13 -21.53 -7.15
CA LEU A 113 -11.54 -21.18 -7.08
C LEU A 113 -11.78 -19.79 -6.44
N LYS A 114 -11.04 -19.45 -5.39
CA LYS A 114 -11.08 -18.11 -4.78
C LYS A 114 -10.63 -17.02 -5.74
N ASN A 115 -9.59 -17.26 -6.51
CA ASN A 115 -9.08 -16.29 -7.48
C ASN A 115 -10.08 -16.09 -8.62
N LEU A 116 -10.67 -17.17 -9.13
CA LEU A 116 -11.74 -17.08 -10.12
C LEU A 116 -12.95 -16.29 -9.59
N ALA A 117 -13.39 -16.57 -8.36
CA ALA A 117 -14.49 -15.84 -7.74
C ALA A 117 -14.16 -14.34 -7.59
N ARG A 118 -12.92 -14.00 -7.17
CA ARG A 118 -12.45 -12.61 -7.10
C ARG A 118 -12.45 -11.91 -8.45
N PHE A 119 -12.02 -12.60 -9.50
CA PHE A 119 -12.07 -12.07 -10.85
C PHE A 119 -13.50 -11.79 -11.28
N VAL A 120 -14.41 -12.74 -11.15
CA VAL A 120 -15.84 -12.57 -11.54
C VAL A 120 -16.49 -11.41 -10.77
N LEU A 121 -16.30 -11.36 -9.46
CA LEU A 121 -16.81 -10.26 -8.62
C LEU A 121 -16.14 -8.93 -8.98
N GLY A 122 -14.85 -8.94 -9.28
CA GLY A 122 -14.09 -7.78 -9.73
C GLY A 122 -14.63 -7.24 -11.06
N VAL A 123 -14.83 -8.10 -12.05
CA VAL A 123 -15.42 -7.73 -13.35
C VAL A 123 -16.81 -7.11 -13.17
N ASN A 124 -17.66 -7.72 -12.36
CA ASN A 124 -19.00 -7.19 -12.09
C ASN A 124 -18.93 -5.79 -11.45
N LYS A 125 -18.08 -5.61 -10.44
CA LYS A 125 -17.87 -4.32 -9.76
C LYS A 125 -17.28 -3.27 -10.69
N ALA A 126 -16.27 -3.61 -11.49
CA ALA A 126 -15.59 -2.71 -12.41
C ALA A 126 -16.49 -2.26 -13.56
N SER A 127 -17.28 -3.20 -14.12
CA SER A 127 -18.18 -2.93 -15.25
C SER A 127 -19.45 -2.19 -14.83
N GLY A 128 -19.89 -2.33 -13.56
CA GLY A 128 -21.21 -1.84 -13.11
C GLY A 128 -22.32 -2.25 -14.09
N TRP A 129 -22.37 -3.54 -14.46
CA TRP A 129 -23.34 -4.16 -15.38
C TRP A 129 -23.27 -3.67 -16.84
N ASN A 130 -22.22 -2.95 -17.25
CA ASN A 130 -22.03 -2.60 -18.65
C ASN A 130 -21.51 -3.81 -19.43
N ILE A 131 -22.33 -4.36 -20.32
CA ILE A 131 -22.03 -5.58 -21.10
C ILE A 131 -20.73 -5.42 -21.91
N ARG A 132 -20.52 -4.27 -22.55
CA ARG A 132 -19.28 -4.01 -23.32
C ARG A 132 -18.03 -4.14 -22.42
N THR A 133 -18.07 -3.55 -21.24
CA THR A 133 -16.93 -3.61 -20.30
C THR A 133 -16.76 -5.04 -19.75
N ILE A 134 -17.84 -5.79 -19.55
CA ILE A 134 -17.77 -7.21 -19.16
C ILE A 134 -17.06 -8.02 -20.26
N CYS A 135 -17.50 -7.87 -21.51
CA CYS A 135 -16.91 -8.56 -22.65
C CYS A 135 -15.43 -8.20 -22.84
N GLN A 136 -15.04 -6.93 -22.66
CA GLN A 136 -13.65 -6.50 -22.72
C GLN A 136 -12.81 -7.19 -21.63
N ASN A 137 -13.28 -7.23 -20.39
CA ASN A 137 -12.58 -7.90 -19.30
C ASN A 137 -12.37 -9.40 -19.58
N ILE A 138 -13.40 -10.07 -20.11
CA ILE A 138 -13.31 -11.49 -20.47
C ILE A 138 -12.32 -11.67 -21.63
N TYR A 139 -12.44 -10.86 -22.68
CA TYR A 139 -11.60 -10.96 -23.87
C TYR A 139 -10.12 -10.80 -23.52
N TYR A 140 -9.73 -9.72 -22.86
CA TYR A 140 -8.33 -9.44 -22.59
C TYR A 140 -7.68 -10.45 -21.62
N ASN A 141 -8.43 -11.00 -20.69
CA ASN A 141 -7.86 -11.92 -19.71
C ASN A 141 -7.90 -13.41 -20.11
N LEU A 142 -8.75 -13.79 -21.08
CA LEU A 142 -8.92 -15.19 -21.44
C LEU A 142 -8.66 -15.50 -22.92
N PHE A 143 -8.76 -14.53 -23.80
CA PHE A 143 -8.72 -14.77 -25.27
C PHE A 143 -7.68 -13.95 -26.03
N CYS A 144 -7.22 -12.84 -25.47
CA CYS A 144 -6.25 -11.96 -26.11
C CYS A 144 -4.85 -12.61 -26.07
N LYS A 145 -4.31 -12.92 -27.25
CA LYS A 145 -3.00 -13.59 -27.39
C LYS A 145 -1.82 -12.74 -26.91
N GLN A 146 -1.97 -11.42 -26.91
CA GLN A 146 -0.95 -10.46 -26.50
C GLN A 146 -0.86 -10.34 -24.97
N VAL A 147 -1.86 -10.85 -24.23
CA VAL A 147 -1.95 -10.72 -22.78
C VAL A 147 -1.71 -12.08 -22.12
N ASN A 148 -0.59 -12.22 -21.45
CA ASN A 148 -0.24 -13.38 -20.67
C ASN A 148 -0.80 -13.25 -19.25
N ALA A 149 -2.10 -13.51 -19.10
CA ALA A 149 -2.82 -13.49 -17.81
C ALA A 149 -3.17 -14.90 -17.34
N ASN A 150 -3.23 -15.12 -16.03
CA ASN A 150 -3.70 -16.37 -15.44
C ASN A 150 -4.67 -16.09 -14.28
N VAL A 151 -5.93 -15.99 -14.60
CA VAL A 151 -7.01 -15.67 -13.65
C VAL A 151 -7.04 -16.63 -12.46
N LEU A 152 -6.72 -17.91 -12.68
CA LEU A 152 -6.70 -18.92 -11.61
C LEU A 152 -5.55 -18.71 -10.62
N ASN A 153 -4.47 -18.06 -11.04
CA ASN A 153 -3.37 -17.66 -10.16
C ASN A 153 -3.60 -16.30 -9.51
N GLY A 154 -4.55 -15.53 -10.01
CA GLY A 154 -4.83 -14.17 -9.54
C GLY A 154 -4.17 -13.08 -10.41
N ASP A 155 -3.67 -13.46 -11.58
CA ASP A 155 -2.97 -12.58 -12.53
C ASP A 155 -3.96 -12.15 -13.61
N TYR A 156 -4.47 -10.92 -13.50
CA TYR A 156 -5.49 -10.40 -14.41
C TYR A 156 -5.55 -8.88 -14.44
N ILE A 157 -6.14 -8.32 -15.50
CA ILE A 157 -6.42 -6.89 -15.66
C ILE A 157 -7.92 -6.65 -15.49
N LEU A 158 -8.31 -5.72 -14.61
CA LEU A 158 -9.68 -5.26 -14.47
C LEU A 158 -9.85 -3.90 -15.14
N LEU A 159 -10.59 -3.86 -16.22
CA LEU A 159 -10.98 -2.64 -16.92
C LEU A 159 -12.26 -2.08 -16.30
N HIS A 160 -12.21 -0.86 -15.83
CA HIS A 160 -13.38 -0.11 -15.39
C HIS A 160 -14.08 0.58 -16.59
N LYS A 161 -15.26 1.18 -16.35
CA LYS A 161 -15.97 1.91 -17.39
C LYS A 161 -15.11 3.04 -17.98
N HIS A 162 -15.21 3.26 -19.28
CA HIS A 162 -14.44 4.25 -20.02
C HIS A 162 -12.92 4.00 -20.02
N CYS A 163 -12.52 2.73 -19.97
CA CYS A 163 -11.14 2.34 -20.21
C CYS A 163 -10.98 1.88 -21.65
N VAL A 164 -9.89 2.30 -22.25
CA VAL A 164 -9.39 1.84 -23.54
C VAL A 164 -8.08 1.11 -23.29
N LEU A 165 -8.02 -0.15 -23.68
CA LEU A 165 -6.80 -0.93 -23.73
C LEU A 165 -6.57 -1.28 -25.20
N ASP A 166 -5.55 -0.68 -25.79
CA ASP A 166 -5.17 -0.92 -27.16
C ASP A 166 -3.78 -1.57 -27.21
N ILE A 167 -3.68 -2.71 -27.88
CA ILE A 167 -2.48 -3.55 -27.86
C ILE A 167 -2.13 -3.90 -29.31
N ALA A 168 -0.99 -3.47 -29.77
CA ALA A 168 -0.50 -3.80 -31.09
C ALA A 168 -0.28 -5.34 -31.23
N LYS A 169 -0.42 -5.84 -32.45
CA LYS A 169 -0.33 -7.30 -32.72
C LYS A 169 0.98 -7.94 -32.28
N THR A 170 2.07 -7.18 -32.28
CA THR A 170 3.42 -7.64 -31.93
C THR A 170 3.82 -7.26 -30.49
N ALA A 171 2.95 -6.57 -29.77
CA ALA A 171 3.18 -6.22 -28.37
C ALA A 171 2.88 -7.38 -27.43
N THR A 172 3.45 -7.35 -26.21
CA THR A 172 3.24 -8.37 -25.19
C THR A 172 2.96 -7.70 -23.83
N ILE A 173 1.94 -8.18 -23.15
CA ILE A 173 1.63 -7.80 -21.76
C ILE A 173 1.76 -9.03 -20.89
N ASN A 174 2.68 -9.02 -19.93
CA ASN A 174 2.85 -10.08 -18.93
C ASN A 174 2.20 -9.66 -17.62
N VAL A 175 1.26 -10.44 -17.12
CA VAL A 175 0.52 -10.12 -15.90
C VAL A 175 0.96 -11.08 -14.80
N MET A 176 1.62 -10.55 -13.76
CA MET A 176 2.16 -11.27 -12.60
C MET A 176 1.51 -10.79 -11.29
N GLY A 177 0.25 -10.40 -11.35
CA GLY A 177 -0.56 -9.87 -10.27
C GLY A 177 -1.84 -9.29 -10.84
N HIS A 178 -2.59 -8.49 -10.08
CA HIS A 178 -3.79 -7.87 -10.64
C HIS A 178 -3.63 -6.37 -10.82
N LEU A 179 -4.05 -5.86 -11.96
CA LEU A 179 -4.11 -4.43 -12.29
C LEU A 179 -5.57 -3.97 -12.33
N ASN A 180 -5.88 -2.87 -11.65
CA ASN A 180 -7.14 -2.14 -11.85
C ASN A 180 -6.89 -0.92 -12.73
N LEU A 181 -7.51 -0.85 -13.91
CA LEU A 181 -7.40 0.27 -14.82
C LEU A 181 -8.66 1.14 -14.78
N GLY A 182 -8.52 2.42 -14.46
CA GLY A 182 -9.61 3.40 -14.42
C GLY A 182 -10.43 3.42 -13.14
N ILE A 183 -9.80 3.15 -11.99
CA ILE A 183 -10.46 3.22 -10.68
C ILE A 183 -10.71 4.67 -10.23
N LYS A 184 -11.53 4.83 -9.16
CA LYS A 184 -11.83 6.12 -8.52
C LYS A 184 -12.50 7.14 -9.45
N ARG A 185 -13.33 6.68 -10.35
CA ARG A 185 -14.05 7.55 -11.28
C ARG A 185 -14.93 8.56 -10.54
N ILE A 186 -14.83 9.83 -10.94
CA ILE A 186 -15.73 10.88 -10.46
C ILE A 186 -17.09 10.74 -11.13
N LYS A 187 -18.18 10.78 -10.36
CA LYS A 187 -19.56 10.71 -10.86
C LYS A 187 -19.79 11.83 -11.88
N GLY A 188 -20.32 11.46 -13.05
CA GLY A 188 -20.63 12.42 -14.13
C GLY A 188 -19.47 12.68 -15.10
N SER A 189 -18.24 12.38 -14.75
CA SER A 189 -17.11 12.53 -15.68
C SER A 189 -17.12 11.47 -16.78
N LYS A 190 -16.72 11.85 -17.99
CA LYS A 190 -16.63 10.99 -19.20
C LYS A 190 -15.19 10.86 -19.71
N LEU A 191 -14.20 11.29 -18.93
CA LEU A 191 -12.80 11.11 -19.33
C LEU A 191 -12.52 9.62 -19.57
N GLU A 192 -11.68 9.32 -20.52
CA GLU A 192 -11.19 7.96 -20.75
C GLU A 192 -9.92 7.71 -19.96
N THR A 193 -9.70 6.46 -19.58
CA THR A 193 -8.41 5.98 -19.11
C THR A 193 -7.85 5.14 -20.22
N ARG A 194 -6.67 5.49 -20.72
CA ARG A 194 -6.05 4.82 -21.85
C ARG A 194 -4.76 4.13 -21.46
N LEU A 195 -4.58 2.93 -21.96
CA LEU A 195 -3.33 2.18 -21.90
C LEU A 195 -3.06 1.64 -23.30
N LEU A 196 -2.06 2.21 -23.95
CA LEU A 196 -1.65 1.89 -25.30
C LEU A 196 -0.33 1.15 -25.25
N VAL A 197 -0.20 0.03 -25.95
CA VAL A 197 1.03 -0.76 -26.01
C VAL A 197 1.39 -0.99 -27.48
N ASP A 198 2.39 -0.27 -27.93
CA ASP A 198 2.79 -0.15 -29.33
C ASP A 198 3.53 -1.38 -29.88
N PRO A 199 3.74 -1.45 -31.20
CA PRO A 199 4.39 -2.60 -31.82
C PRO A 199 5.76 -2.93 -31.22
N GLY A 200 5.96 -4.20 -30.85
CA GLY A 200 7.20 -4.71 -30.27
C GLY A 200 7.42 -4.32 -28.80
N ALA A 201 6.51 -3.53 -28.21
CA ALA A 201 6.63 -3.16 -26.81
C ALA A 201 6.28 -4.30 -25.85
N VAL A 202 6.90 -4.29 -24.68
CA VAL A 202 6.66 -5.23 -23.58
C VAL A 202 6.20 -4.46 -22.35
N LEU A 203 5.09 -4.90 -21.77
CA LEU A 203 4.55 -4.35 -20.54
C LEU A 203 4.47 -5.46 -19.47
N ASP A 204 5.26 -5.33 -18.41
CA ASP A 204 5.23 -6.25 -17.27
C ASP A 204 4.42 -5.62 -16.13
N ILE A 205 3.36 -6.32 -15.71
CA ILE A 205 2.44 -5.87 -14.66
C ILE A 205 2.61 -6.74 -13.43
N LYS A 206 3.21 -6.20 -12.38
CA LYS A 206 3.33 -6.88 -11.06
C LYS A 206 2.16 -6.61 -10.12
N GLY A 207 1.21 -5.82 -10.57
CA GLY A 207 -0.01 -5.44 -9.86
C GLY A 207 -0.16 -3.94 -9.70
N GLY A 208 -1.23 -3.50 -9.06
CA GLY A 208 -1.45 -2.08 -8.77
C GLY A 208 -2.76 -1.53 -9.29
N SER A 209 -2.84 -0.20 -9.33
CA SER A 209 -4.06 0.51 -9.76
C SER A 209 -3.71 1.79 -10.50
N ILE A 210 -4.31 1.98 -11.65
CA ILE A 210 -4.22 3.19 -12.44
C ILE A 210 -5.54 3.95 -12.28
N SER A 211 -5.42 5.22 -11.87
CA SER A 211 -6.59 6.05 -11.65
C SER A 211 -7.27 6.45 -12.95
N TYR A 212 -8.53 6.77 -12.84
CA TYR A 212 -9.36 7.29 -13.89
C TYR A 212 -8.78 8.57 -14.52
N GLY A 213 -8.88 8.67 -15.85
CA GLY A 213 -8.36 9.79 -16.63
C GLY A 213 -6.85 9.73 -16.92
N ALA A 214 -6.17 8.65 -16.57
CA ALA A 214 -4.78 8.43 -16.92
C ALA A 214 -4.65 8.10 -18.42
N ASP A 215 -3.55 8.57 -19.03
CA ASP A 215 -3.15 8.25 -20.39
C ASP A 215 -1.71 7.70 -20.35
N ILE A 216 -1.55 6.43 -20.69
CA ILE A 216 -0.27 5.73 -20.63
C ILE A 216 -0.03 5.09 -21.98
N GLU A 217 1.13 5.38 -22.55
CA GLU A 217 1.59 4.81 -23.81
C GLU A 217 2.95 4.16 -23.62
N VAL A 218 3.07 2.91 -24.02
CA VAL A 218 4.34 2.19 -24.08
C VAL A 218 4.80 2.20 -25.53
N PHE A 219 5.79 3.04 -25.83
CA PHE A 219 6.27 3.31 -27.19
C PHE A 219 6.84 2.07 -27.88
N PRO A 220 6.96 2.09 -29.21
CA PRO A 220 7.45 0.94 -30.00
C PRO A 220 8.79 0.41 -29.47
N ASN A 221 8.86 -0.92 -29.31
CA ASN A 221 10.03 -1.64 -28.78
C ASN A 221 10.47 -1.24 -27.37
N ALA A 222 9.68 -0.45 -26.63
CA ALA A 222 9.98 -0.11 -25.27
C ALA A 222 9.58 -1.24 -24.29
N HIS A 223 10.20 -1.23 -23.12
CA HIS A 223 9.84 -2.10 -22.02
C HIS A 223 9.45 -1.25 -20.80
N LEU A 224 8.24 -1.44 -20.31
CA LEU A 224 7.72 -0.79 -19.12
C LEU A 224 7.36 -1.84 -18.06
N GLU A 225 7.81 -1.61 -16.83
CA GLU A 225 7.40 -2.41 -15.67
C GLU A 225 6.51 -1.58 -14.74
N LEU A 226 5.31 -2.08 -14.47
CA LEU A 226 4.41 -1.54 -13.44
C LEU A 226 4.55 -2.37 -12.17
N GLY A 227 5.20 -1.78 -11.17
CA GLY A 227 5.41 -2.40 -9.85
C GLY A 227 4.14 -2.50 -9.02
N LYS A 228 4.23 -3.20 -7.89
CA LYS A 228 3.19 -3.16 -6.85
C LYS A 228 3.24 -1.78 -6.19
N GLY A 229 2.17 -1.01 -6.33
CA GLY A 229 1.96 0.23 -5.59
C GLY A 229 1.36 -0.04 -4.21
#